data_4cec43b30f1683fe8be18828bf378c9d
#
_entry.id   4cec43b30f1683fe8be18828bf378c9d
#
_cell.length_a   1.000
_cell.length_b   1.000
_cell.length_c   1.000
_cell.angle_alpha   90.00
_cell.angle_beta   90.00
_cell.angle_gamma   90.00
#
_symmetry.space_group_name_H-M   'P 1'
#
loop_
_entity.id
_entity.type
_entity.pdbx_description
1 polymer ?
#
loop_
_entity_poly.entity_id
_entity_poly.type
_entity_poly.pdbx_seq_one_letter_code
_entity_poly.pdbx_strand_id
1 'polypeptide(L)'
;EMQRSLVGSEMCIRDREKRDSVRIYFHQGKVNIDTCLLDNGNEMERFAKICSALNDSVRLIRKIQIIGGASPEGGGLLNGRLSEKRAEVLWRYISPYIKIPVLERDFHFSGSDWNGLITMVRADVNVPEREDVLRLLEKIVRLENQDSPYLGGELKRLKGGRPYSYLYKFHFPKLRSSMVKICYDSDPINPVRDTVYIHTRDTLCIRDTVTVIAPVKKRPFCMAVKTNLLYDAVLIPDIGVEFCLGKNWSVAGNWMYAWWKSDR
;
A
#
# COMPACT_ATOMS: atom_id res chain seq x y z
N GLU A 1 15.93 35.35 10.35
CA GLU A 1 16.42 34.98 9.00
C GLU A 1 16.34 33.48 8.70
N MET A 2 16.46 32.62 9.72
CA MET A 2 16.43 31.13 9.55
C MET A 2 15.02 30.56 9.25
N GLN A 3 13.93 31.21 9.65
CA GLN A 3 12.57 30.72 9.41
C GLN A 3 12.08 30.93 7.97
N ARG A 4 12.61 31.90 7.21
CA ARG A 4 12.26 32.14 5.80
C ARG A 4 12.82 31.07 4.85
N SER A 5 13.92 30.43 5.19
CA SER A 5 14.55 29.38 4.36
C SER A 5 13.78 28.06 4.38
N LEU A 6 13.16 27.70 5.52
CA LEU A 6 12.38 26.45 5.65
C LEU A 6 11.04 26.49 4.88
N VAL A 7 10.34 27.64 4.91
CA VAL A 7 9.07 27.81 4.18
C VAL A 7 9.28 27.74 2.67
N GLY A 8 10.39 28.25 2.16
CA GLY A 8 10.74 28.17 0.73
C GLY A 8 11.03 26.74 0.27
N SER A 9 11.64 25.90 1.10
CA SER A 9 11.97 24.50 0.74
C SER A 9 10.76 23.59 0.72
N GLU A 10 9.80 23.77 1.63
CA GLU A 10 8.56 22.98 1.65
C GLU A 10 7.64 23.34 0.48
N MET A 11 7.59 24.60 0.09
CA MET A 11 6.80 25.05 -1.06
C MET A 11 7.38 24.53 -2.38
N CYS A 12 8.71 24.49 -2.53
CA CYS A 12 9.38 23.89 -3.68
C CYS A 12 9.23 22.38 -3.78
N ILE A 13 9.04 21.68 -2.67
CA ILE A 13 8.84 20.22 -2.64
C ILE A 13 7.43 19.86 -3.15
N ARG A 14 6.41 20.65 -2.86
CA ARG A 14 5.03 20.42 -3.31
C ARG A 14 4.85 20.57 -4.82
N ASP A 15 5.58 21.47 -5.46
CA ASP A 15 5.48 21.72 -6.90
C ASP A 15 6.18 20.64 -7.76
N ARG A 16 7.03 19.80 -7.15
CA ARG A 16 7.78 18.75 -7.85
C ARG A 16 7.08 17.39 -7.89
N GLU A 17 6.00 17.22 -7.16
CA GLU A 17 5.28 15.95 -7.09
C GLU A 17 4.17 15.89 -8.13
N LYS A 18 4.27 14.94 -9.04
CA LYS A 18 3.19 14.59 -9.98
C LYS A 18 2.43 13.38 -9.51
N ARG A 19 1.16 13.34 -9.85
CA ARG A 19 0.24 12.25 -9.46
C ARG A 19 -0.54 11.80 -10.67
N ASP A 20 -0.48 10.50 -10.91
CA ASP A 20 -1.32 9.83 -11.89
C ASP A 20 -2.17 8.77 -11.21
N SER A 21 -3.35 8.50 -11.78
CA SER A 21 -4.22 7.45 -11.28
C SER A 21 -4.84 6.66 -12.43
N VAL A 22 -4.94 5.36 -12.24
CA VAL A 22 -5.55 4.42 -13.18
C VAL A 22 -6.59 3.60 -12.45
N ARG A 23 -7.75 3.40 -13.07
CA ARG A 23 -8.88 2.68 -12.48
C ARG A 23 -9.22 1.45 -13.31
N ILE A 24 -9.29 0.30 -12.66
CA ILE A 24 -9.62 -0.98 -13.28
C ILE A 24 -10.93 -1.50 -12.71
N TYR A 25 -11.82 -1.93 -13.60
CA TYR A 25 -13.15 -2.41 -13.29
C TYR A 25 -13.19 -3.95 -13.26
N PHE A 26 -14.13 -4.48 -12.47
CA PHE A 26 -14.29 -5.92 -12.27
C PHE A 26 -15.76 -6.33 -12.50
N HIS A 27 -15.94 -7.54 -12.97
CA HIS A 27 -17.27 -8.16 -12.97
C HIS A 27 -17.78 -8.39 -11.54
N GLN A 28 -19.09 -8.50 -11.40
CA GLN A 28 -19.73 -8.73 -10.10
C GLN A 28 -19.16 -9.98 -9.43
N GLY A 29 -18.74 -9.85 -8.18
CA GLY A 29 -18.17 -10.95 -7.40
C GLY A 29 -16.85 -11.53 -7.93
N LYS A 30 -16.28 -10.98 -9.00
CA LYS A 30 -15.03 -11.47 -9.59
C LYS A 30 -13.86 -10.59 -9.20
N VAL A 31 -12.65 -11.20 -9.26
CA VAL A 31 -11.36 -10.56 -9.01
C VAL A 31 -10.47 -10.58 -10.24
N ASN A 32 -10.83 -11.32 -11.29
CA ASN A 32 -10.04 -11.39 -12.51
C ASN A 32 -10.17 -10.09 -13.28
N ILE A 33 -9.05 -9.60 -13.79
CA ILE A 33 -9.00 -8.42 -14.66
C ILE A 33 -9.41 -8.90 -16.07
N ASP A 34 -10.42 -8.25 -16.60
CA ASP A 34 -10.87 -8.42 -17.98
C ASP A 34 -10.59 -7.11 -18.73
N THR A 35 -9.70 -7.16 -19.71
CA THR A 35 -9.30 -6.00 -20.51
C THR A 35 -10.41 -5.46 -21.41
N CYS A 36 -11.40 -6.28 -21.74
CA CYS A 36 -12.55 -5.89 -22.55
C CYS A 36 -13.67 -5.24 -21.73
N LEU A 37 -13.58 -5.26 -20.38
CA LEU A 37 -14.60 -4.71 -19.52
C LEU A 37 -14.49 -3.18 -19.41
N LEU A 38 -15.56 -2.48 -19.78
CA LEU A 38 -15.63 -1.00 -19.74
C LEU A 38 -14.40 -0.36 -20.42
N ASP A 39 -13.64 0.42 -19.67
CA ASP A 39 -12.46 1.15 -20.16
C ASP A 39 -11.13 0.51 -19.74
N ASN A 40 -11.14 -0.73 -19.28
CA ASN A 40 -9.95 -1.38 -18.74
C ASN A 40 -8.79 -1.42 -19.74
N GLY A 41 -9.06 -1.72 -21.02
CA GLY A 41 -8.03 -1.79 -22.05
C GLY A 41 -7.26 -0.47 -22.17
N ASN A 42 -7.99 0.64 -22.31
CA ASN A 42 -7.39 1.98 -22.40
C ASN A 42 -6.66 2.39 -21.13
N GLU A 43 -7.22 2.09 -19.96
CA GLU A 43 -6.60 2.38 -18.67
C GLU A 43 -5.30 1.59 -18.46
N MET A 44 -5.25 0.33 -18.90
CA MET A 44 -4.05 -0.50 -18.85
C MET A 44 -2.97 0.01 -19.81
N GLU A 45 -3.35 0.38 -21.02
CA GLU A 45 -2.43 0.98 -21.99
C GLU A 45 -1.89 2.32 -21.45
N ARG A 46 -2.75 3.15 -20.87
CA ARG A 46 -2.35 4.39 -20.23
C ARG A 46 -1.37 4.15 -19.08
N PHE A 47 -1.62 3.14 -18.25
CA PHE A 47 -0.71 2.75 -17.17
C PHE A 47 0.65 2.32 -17.72
N ALA A 48 0.67 1.48 -18.73
CA ALA A 48 1.91 1.03 -19.37
C ALA A 48 2.73 2.20 -19.94
N LYS A 49 2.07 3.18 -20.59
CA LYS A 49 2.70 4.41 -21.09
C LYS A 49 3.30 5.24 -19.95
N ILE A 50 2.58 5.43 -18.84
CA ILE A 50 3.07 6.15 -17.66
C ILE A 50 4.31 5.44 -17.11
N CYS A 51 4.26 4.11 -16.91
CA CYS A 51 5.38 3.34 -16.39
C CYS A 51 6.59 3.38 -17.34
N SER A 52 6.38 3.29 -18.66
CA SER A 52 7.48 3.42 -19.63
C SER A 52 8.17 4.77 -19.50
N ALA A 53 7.40 5.85 -19.51
CA ALA A 53 7.94 7.21 -19.37
C ALA A 53 8.70 7.43 -18.05
N LEU A 54 8.23 6.81 -16.94
CA LEU A 54 8.91 6.87 -15.66
C LEU A 54 10.21 6.05 -15.67
N ASN A 55 10.18 4.84 -16.23
CA ASN A 55 11.35 3.98 -16.34
C ASN A 55 12.44 4.61 -17.21
N ASP A 56 12.05 5.19 -18.37
CA ASP A 56 12.99 5.79 -19.34
C ASP A 56 13.64 7.07 -18.78
N SER A 57 12.89 7.85 -18.01
CA SER A 57 13.38 9.10 -17.42
C SER A 57 14.06 8.93 -16.06
N VAL A 58 14.18 7.71 -15.56
CA VAL A 58 14.78 7.38 -14.24
C VAL A 58 14.23 8.31 -13.14
N ARG A 59 12.92 8.43 -13.08
CA ARG A 59 12.23 9.24 -12.06
C ARG A 59 11.98 8.42 -10.81
N LEU A 60 12.07 9.06 -9.66
CA LEU A 60 11.79 8.40 -8.39
C LEU A 60 10.27 8.29 -8.17
N ILE A 61 9.78 7.06 -7.99
CA ILE A 61 8.42 6.84 -7.51
C ILE A 61 8.44 6.94 -5.99
N ARG A 62 7.85 7.99 -5.45
CA ARG A 62 7.75 8.20 -4.01
C ARG A 62 6.76 7.25 -3.36
N LYS A 63 5.56 7.17 -3.94
CA LYS A 63 4.48 6.35 -3.38
C LYS A 63 3.63 5.73 -4.47
N ILE A 64 3.30 4.45 -4.29
CA ILE A 64 2.23 3.78 -5.01
C ILE A 64 1.16 3.38 -4.00
N GLN A 65 -0.06 3.88 -4.22
CA GLN A 65 -1.22 3.53 -3.43
C GLN A 65 -2.18 2.69 -4.27
N ILE A 66 -2.50 1.50 -3.78
CA ILE A 66 -3.45 0.59 -4.40
C ILE A 66 -4.73 0.59 -3.55
N ILE A 67 -5.83 1.04 -4.16
CA ILE A 67 -7.12 1.15 -3.49
C ILE A 67 -8.04 0.09 -4.08
N GLY A 68 -8.38 -0.92 -3.29
CA GLY A 68 -9.38 -1.92 -3.66
C GLY A 68 -10.78 -1.44 -3.29
N GLY A 69 -11.76 -1.66 -4.17
CA GLY A 69 -13.15 -1.29 -3.93
C GLY A 69 -14.13 -2.36 -4.37
N ALA A 70 -15.32 -2.32 -3.79
CA ALA A 70 -16.45 -3.13 -4.15
C ALA A 70 -17.73 -2.29 -4.18
N SER A 71 -18.67 -2.68 -5.02
CA SER A 71 -19.99 -2.04 -5.04
C SER A 71 -20.82 -2.42 -3.81
N PRO A 72 -21.66 -1.52 -3.32
CA PRO A 72 -22.45 -1.73 -2.10
C PRO A 72 -23.58 -2.78 -2.20
N GLU A 73 -23.64 -3.56 -3.25
CA GLU A 73 -24.67 -4.60 -3.47
C GLU A 73 -24.49 -5.85 -2.61
N GLY A 74 -23.25 -6.12 -2.18
CA GLY A 74 -22.88 -7.26 -1.34
C GLY A 74 -22.89 -6.93 0.16
N GLY A 75 -22.73 -7.95 0.99
CA GLY A 75 -22.53 -7.76 2.44
C GLY A 75 -21.14 -7.18 2.75
N GLY A 76 -21.02 -6.37 3.82
CA GLY A 76 -19.80 -5.66 4.17
C GLY A 76 -18.57 -6.57 4.31
N LEU A 77 -18.70 -7.72 4.99
CA LEU A 77 -17.60 -8.68 5.13
C LEU A 77 -17.13 -9.28 3.79
N LEU A 78 -18.06 -9.57 2.89
CA LEU A 78 -17.72 -10.08 1.55
C LEU A 78 -17.04 -8.99 0.73
N ASN A 79 -17.56 -7.76 0.80
CA ASN A 79 -16.98 -6.63 0.09
C ASN A 79 -15.61 -6.24 0.61
N GLY A 80 -15.37 -6.35 1.93
CA GLY A 80 -14.05 -6.19 2.52
C GLY A 80 -13.03 -7.16 1.93
N ARG A 81 -13.33 -8.48 1.97
CA ARG A 81 -12.46 -9.51 1.37
C ARG A 81 -12.31 -9.37 -0.15
N LEU A 82 -13.37 -8.93 -0.83
CA LEU A 82 -13.34 -8.73 -2.27
C LEU A 82 -12.46 -7.54 -2.65
N SER A 83 -12.53 -6.44 -1.90
CA SER A 83 -11.68 -5.26 -2.11
C SER A 83 -10.21 -5.57 -1.90
N GLU A 84 -9.87 -6.34 -0.86
CA GLU A 84 -8.51 -6.82 -0.59
C GLU A 84 -7.97 -7.64 -1.76
N LYS A 85 -8.69 -8.69 -2.15
CA LYS A 85 -8.28 -9.57 -3.26
C LYS A 85 -8.13 -8.82 -4.59
N ARG A 86 -9.00 -7.86 -4.87
CA ARG A 86 -8.90 -7.02 -6.08
C ARG A 86 -7.67 -6.14 -6.06
N ALA A 87 -7.33 -5.54 -4.92
CA ALA A 87 -6.12 -4.75 -4.77
C ALA A 87 -4.86 -5.62 -4.97
N GLU A 88 -4.83 -6.84 -4.42
CA GLU A 88 -3.72 -7.78 -4.60
C GLU A 88 -3.56 -8.22 -6.06
N VAL A 89 -4.67 -8.59 -6.72
CA VAL A 89 -4.65 -8.98 -8.14
C VAL A 89 -4.20 -7.82 -9.00
N LEU A 90 -4.69 -6.62 -8.74
CA LEU A 90 -4.27 -5.42 -9.46
C LEU A 90 -2.78 -5.17 -9.27
N TRP A 91 -2.27 -5.24 -8.03
CA TRP A 91 -0.84 -5.10 -7.78
C TRP A 91 0.00 -6.15 -8.53
N ARG A 92 -0.41 -7.42 -8.50
CA ARG A 92 0.27 -8.51 -9.22
C ARG A 92 0.32 -8.27 -10.72
N TYR A 93 -0.73 -7.68 -11.26
CA TYR A 93 -0.83 -7.36 -12.68
C TYR A 93 0.07 -6.18 -13.08
N ILE A 94 0.13 -5.12 -12.27
CA ILE A 94 0.86 -3.89 -12.61
C ILE A 94 2.34 -3.91 -12.23
N SER A 95 2.73 -4.69 -11.22
CA SER A 95 4.10 -4.70 -10.70
C SER A 95 5.18 -5.01 -11.74
N PRO A 96 4.96 -5.87 -12.77
CA PRO A 96 5.98 -6.11 -13.80
C PRO A 96 6.30 -4.90 -14.69
N TYR A 97 5.40 -3.93 -14.77
CA TYR A 97 5.62 -2.70 -15.56
C TYR A 97 6.51 -1.69 -14.83
N ILE A 98 6.66 -1.82 -13.51
CA ILE A 98 7.40 -0.89 -12.66
C ILE A 98 8.81 -1.44 -12.48
N LYS A 99 9.78 -0.88 -13.22
CA LYS A 99 11.19 -1.32 -13.17
C LYS A 99 12.05 -0.47 -12.25
N ILE A 100 11.58 0.73 -11.89
CA ILE A 100 12.30 1.64 -10.99
C ILE A 100 11.92 1.42 -9.53
N PRO A 101 12.81 1.78 -8.58
CA PRO A 101 12.53 1.63 -7.15
C PRO A 101 11.32 2.45 -6.71
N VAL A 102 10.49 1.86 -5.85
CA VAL A 102 9.36 2.50 -5.20
C VAL A 102 9.68 2.68 -3.73
N LEU A 103 9.64 3.90 -3.21
CA LEU A 103 9.97 4.18 -1.81
C LEU A 103 8.90 3.65 -0.86
N GLU A 104 7.63 3.90 -1.18
CA GLU A 104 6.50 3.53 -0.34
C GLU A 104 5.41 2.84 -1.14
N ARG A 105 4.89 1.73 -0.61
CA ARG A 105 3.69 1.05 -1.12
C ARG A 105 2.64 1.02 -0.03
N ASP A 106 1.44 1.42 -0.40
CA ASP A 106 0.30 1.49 0.50
C ASP A 106 -0.90 0.75 -0.13
N PHE A 107 -1.55 -0.10 0.68
CA PHE A 107 -2.76 -0.81 0.28
C PHE A 107 -3.91 -0.30 1.12
N HIS A 108 -4.95 0.15 0.46
CA HIS A 108 -6.18 0.60 1.10
C HIS A 108 -7.37 -0.24 0.60
N PHE A 109 -8.13 -0.79 1.53
CA PHE A 109 -9.28 -1.64 1.22
C PHE A 109 -10.54 -0.92 1.68
N SER A 110 -11.27 -0.32 0.73
CA SER A 110 -12.43 0.50 1.05
C SER A 110 -13.71 -0.32 1.26
N GLY A 111 -13.68 -1.64 1.03
CA GLY A 111 -14.88 -2.45 1.14
C GLY A 111 -16.00 -1.95 0.20
N SER A 112 -17.17 -1.66 0.77
CA SER A 112 -18.30 -1.08 0.02
C SER A 112 -18.09 0.42 -0.20
N ASP A 113 -18.03 0.86 -1.46
CA ASP A 113 -17.82 2.27 -1.79
C ASP A 113 -19.14 3.07 -1.76
N TRP A 114 -19.64 3.33 -0.55
CA TRP A 114 -20.83 4.14 -0.34
C TRP A 114 -20.61 5.61 -0.71
N ASN A 115 -19.44 6.16 -0.44
CA ASN A 115 -19.10 7.55 -0.77
C ASN A 115 -19.03 7.78 -2.27
N GLY A 116 -18.46 6.83 -3.01
CA GLY A 116 -18.49 6.84 -4.46
C GLY A 116 -19.91 6.79 -5.00
N LEU A 117 -20.79 5.97 -4.40
CA LEU A 117 -22.20 5.91 -4.78
C LEU A 117 -22.91 7.25 -4.54
N ILE A 118 -22.72 7.88 -3.39
CA ILE A 118 -23.29 9.21 -3.08
C ILE A 118 -22.86 10.23 -4.13
N THR A 119 -21.59 10.24 -4.48
CA THR A 119 -21.04 11.17 -5.48
C THR A 119 -21.68 10.96 -6.84
N MET A 120 -21.86 9.71 -7.28
CA MET A 120 -22.52 9.38 -8.52
C MET A 120 -24.01 9.76 -8.53
N VAL A 121 -24.73 9.49 -7.44
CA VAL A 121 -26.15 9.85 -7.32
C VAL A 121 -26.34 11.37 -7.29
N ARG A 122 -25.42 12.11 -6.68
CA ARG A 122 -25.48 13.58 -6.71
C ARG A 122 -25.30 14.14 -8.12
N ALA A 123 -24.45 13.52 -8.93
CA ALA A 123 -24.17 13.94 -10.29
C ALA A 123 -25.24 13.52 -11.30
N ASP A 124 -26.00 12.45 -11.02
CA ASP A 124 -26.99 11.90 -11.95
C ASP A 124 -28.43 12.35 -11.58
N VAL A 125 -28.98 13.20 -12.42
CA VAL A 125 -30.35 13.74 -12.23
C VAL A 125 -31.44 12.72 -12.57
N ASN A 126 -31.13 11.63 -13.27
CA ASN A 126 -32.07 10.62 -13.72
C ASN A 126 -32.35 9.53 -12.66
N VAL A 127 -31.65 9.59 -11.52
CA VAL A 127 -31.88 8.62 -10.43
C VAL A 127 -33.29 8.76 -9.90
N PRO A 128 -34.11 7.72 -9.96
CA PRO A 128 -35.46 7.75 -9.40
C PRO A 128 -35.42 8.05 -7.89
N GLU A 129 -36.31 8.95 -7.43
CA GLU A 129 -36.41 9.32 -6.01
C GLU A 129 -35.07 9.76 -5.40
N ARG A 130 -34.30 10.50 -6.16
CA ARG A 130 -32.90 10.88 -5.87
C ARG A 130 -32.69 11.42 -4.46
N GLU A 131 -33.59 12.31 -4.00
CA GLU A 131 -33.49 12.92 -2.67
C GLU A 131 -33.66 11.89 -1.54
N ASP A 132 -34.59 10.94 -1.71
CA ASP A 132 -34.79 9.87 -0.73
C ASP A 132 -33.60 8.90 -0.71
N VAL A 133 -33.05 8.60 -1.91
CA VAL A 133 -31.81 7.81 -2.04
C VAL A 133 -30.65 8.51 -1.33
N LEU A 134 -30.42 9.79 -1.57
CA LEU A 134 -29.33 10.54 -0.94
C LEU A 134 -29.46 10.55 0.58
N ARG A 135 -30.65 10.84 1.11
CA ARG A 135 -30.90 10.81 2.56
C ARG A 135 -30.60 9.44 3.17
N LEU A 136 -30.98 8.38 2.48
CA LEU A 136 -30.73 7.03 2.93
C LEU A 136 -29.23 6.69 2.89
N LEU A 137 -28.53 7.02 1.78
CA LEU A 137 -27.10 6.77 1.64
C LEU A 137 -26.28 7.54 2.69
N GLU A 138 -26.61 8.79 2.98
CA GLU A 138 -25.97 9.58 4.03
C GLU A 138 -26.21 8.98 5.43
N LYS A 139 -27.42 8.46 5.69
CA LYS A 139 -27.71 7.69 6.91
C LYS A 139 -26.84 6.45 6.99
N ILE A 140 -26.70 5.70 5.91
CA ILE A 140 -25.87 4.48 5.82
C ILE A 140 -24.43 4.80 6.17
N VAL A 141 -23.81 5.80 5.53
CA VAL A 141 -22.41 6.17 5.78
C VAL A 141 -22.19 6.61 7.24
N ARG A 142 -23.15 7.31 7.86
CA ARG A 142 -23.05 7.67 9.29
C ARG A 142 -23.09 6.44 10.21
N LEU A 143 -23.86 5.41 9.85
CA LEU A 143 -24.07 4.21 10.64
C LEU A 143 -23.05 3.09 10.34
N GLU A 144 -22.42 3.10 9.17
CA GLU A 144 -21.38 2.13 8.80
C GLU A 144 -20.18 2.18 9.78
N ASN A 145 -19.93 3.36 10.35
CA ASN A 145 -18.94 3.54 11.42
C ASN A 145 -19.38 2.91 12.77
N GLN A 146 -20.56 2.29 12.85
CA GLN A 146 -21.15 1.72 14.07
C GLN A 146 -21.52 0.23 13.96
N ASP A 147 -20.85 -0.53 13.08
CA ASP A 147 -21.03 -2.00 12.93
C ASP A 147 -22.44 -2.50 12.61
N SER A 148 -23.25 -1.75 11.88
CA SER A 148 -24.61 -2.19 11.52
C SER A 148 -24.65 -3.00 10.22
N PRO A 149 -24.94 -4.32 10.25
CA PRO A 149 -24.82 -5.20 9.09
C PRO A 149 -25.95 -5.12 8.06
N TYR A 150 -26.98 -4.27 8.26
CA TYR A 150 -28.25 -4.35 7.52
C TYR A 150 -28.60 -3.19 6.57
N LEU A 151 -27.73 -2.22 6.42
CA LEU A 151 -28.07 -0.95 5.77
C LEU A 151 -28.33 -1.05 4.26
N GLY A 152 -27.66 -1.96 3.55
CA GLY A 152 -27.92 -2.19 2.12
C GLY A 152 -29.33 -2.75 1.79
N GLY A 153 -29.97 -3.38 2.78
CA GLY A 153 -31.33 -3.91 2.64
C GLY A 153 -32.40 -2.80 2.57
N GLU A 154 -32.19 -1.67 3.24
CA GLU A 154 -33.12 -0.53 3.17
C GLU A 154 -33.13 0.07 1.76
N LEU A 155 -31.97 0.17 1.10
CA LEU A 155 -31.86 0.67 -0.26
C LEU A 155 -32.60 -0.22 -1.27
N LYS A 156 -32.57 -1.54 -1.06
CA LYS A 156 -33.30 -2.50 -1.92
C LYS A 156 -34.83 -2.38 -1.80
N ARG A 157 -35.33 -1.95 -0.63
CA ARG A 157 -36.76 -1.83 -0.35
C ARG A 157 -37.31 -0.43 -0.66
N LEU A 158 -36.42 0.55 -0.81
CA LEU A 158 -36.84 1.94 -1.04
C LEU A 158 -37.75 2.04 -2.28
N LYS A 159 -38.95 2.58 -2.07
CA LYS A 159 -39.95 2.82 -3.14
C LYS A 159 -40.16 1.59 -4.08
N GLY A 160 -40.26 0.41 -3.47
CA GLY A 160 -40.47 -0.85 -4.22
C GLY A 160 -39.26 -1.30 -5.06
N GLY A 161 -38.05 -0.80 -4.74
CA GLY A 161 -36.79 -1.23 -5.39
C GLY A 161 -36.49 -0.51 -6.72
N ARG A 162 -37.30 0.42 -7.16
CA ARG A 162 -37.05 1.17 -8.42
C ARG A 162 -35.72 1.91 -8.41
N PRO A 163 -35.37 2.69 -7.39
CA PRO A 163 -34.05 3.32 -7.32
C PRO A 163 -32.91 2.29 -7.32
N TYR A 164 -33.04 1.22 -6.55
CA TYR A 164 -32.03 0.19 -6.48
C TYR A 164 -31.76 -0.45 -7.84
N SER A 165 -32.80 -0.77 -8.60
CA SER A 165 -32.68 -1.36 -9.94
C SER A 165 -31.94 -0.42 -10.91
N TYR A 166 -32.18 0.88 -10.80
CA TYR A 166 -31.47 1.88 -11.57
C TYR A 166 -30.00 1.93 -11.19
N LEU A 167 -29.69 2.03 -9.89
CA LEU A 167 -28.32 2.06 -9.38
C LEU A 167 -27.54 0.79 -9.74
N TYR A 168 -28.20 -0.36 -9.65
CA TYR A 168 -27.62 -1.65 -10.00
C TYR A 168 -27.17 -1.70 -11.46
N LYS A 169 -27.98 -1.13 -12.36
CA LYS A 169 -27.73 -1.15 -13.81
C LYS A 169 -26.66 -0.12 -14.23
N PHE A 170 -26.68 1.08 -13.67
CA PHE A 170 -25.92 2.23 -14.20
C PHE A 170 -24.75 2.65 -13.31
N HIS A 171 -24.81 2.44 -11.99
CA HIS A 171 -23.79 2.94 -11.05
C HIS A 171 -22.93 1.82 -10.45
N PHE A 172 -23.52 0.71 -10.01
CA PHE A 172 -22.74 -0.35 -9.38
C PHE A 172 -21.63 -0.94 -10.26
N PRO A 173 -21.79 -1.12 -11.58
CA PRO A 173 -20.68 -1.56 -12.41
C PRO A 173 -19.46 -0.66 -12.33
N LYS A 174 -19.65 0.65 -12.21
CA LYS A 174 -18.58 1.64 -12.10
C LYS A 174 -17.91 1.66 -10.72
N LEU A 175 -18.58 1.16 -9.68
CA LEU A 175 -18.06 1.04 -8.32
C LEU A 175 -17.29 -0.27 -8.08
N ARG A 176 -17.48 -1.27 -8.93
CA ARG A 176 -16.71 -2.53 -8.89
C ARG A 176 -15.30 -2.31 -9.41
N SER A 177 -14.53 -1.45 -8.78
CA SER A 177 -13.24 -1.03 -9.31
C SER A 177 -12.14 -1.01 -8.25
N SER A 178 -10.92 -1.15 -8.71
CA SER A 178 -9.74 -0.80 -7.93
C SER A 178 -8.95 0.28 -8.64
N MET A 179 -8.24 1.09 -7.87
CA MET A 179 -7.48 2.24 -8.38
C MET A 179 -6.03 2.13 -7.95
N VAL A 180 -5.14 2.47 -8.85
CA VAL A 180 -3.72 2.72 -8.56
C VAL A 180 -3.48 4.21 -8.63
N LYS A 181 -2.85 4.77 -7.61
CA LYS A 181 -2.32 6.13 -7.62
C LYS A 181 -0.81 6.06 -7.55
N ILE A 182 -0.13 6.75 -8.44
CA ILE A 182 1.32 6.85 -8.49
C ILE A 182 1.70 8.29 -8.20
N CYS A 183 2.54 8.50 -7.19
CA CYS A 183 3.15 9.78 -6.87
C CYS A 183 4.64 9.71 -7.21
N TYR A 184 5.13 10.61 -8.06
CA TYR A 184 6.50 10.61 -8.53
C TYR A 184 7.06 12.03 -8.68
N ASP A 185 8.38 12.13 -8.68
CA ASP A 185 9.04 13.43 -8.88
C ASP A 185 8.93 13.88 -10.35
N SER A 186 8.64 15.17 -10.56
CA SER A 186 8.57 15.76 -11.90
C SER A 186 9.93 15.81 -12.58
N ASP A 187 10.99 15.96 -11.79
CA ASP A 187 12.35 16.03 -12.30
C ASP A 187 12.98 14.63 -12.35
N PRO A 188 13.75 14.30 -13.40
CA PRO A 188 14.56 13.10 -13.41
C PRO A 188 15.56 13.14 -12.25
N ILE A 189 15.89 11.97 -11.70
CA ILE A 189 16.99 11.89 -10.74
C ILE A 189 18.26 12.26 -11.49
N ASN A 190 18.72 13.50 -11.35
CA ASN A 190 20.08 13.81 -11.68
C ASN A 190 20.94 13.09 -10.63
N PRO A 191 21.79 12.13 -11.01
CA PRO A 191 22.78 11.66 -10.07
C PRO A 191 23.57 12.88 -9.62
N VAL A 192 23.32 13.32 -8.39
CA VAL A 192 24.15 14.36 -7.79
C VAL A 192 25.55 13.76 -7.77
N ARG A 193 26.39 14.23 -8.68
CA ARG A 193 27.82 14.04 -8.56
C ARG A 193 28.26 14.93 -7.41
N ASP A 194 28.09 14.44 -6.19
CA ASP A 194 28.77 15.02 -5.05
C ASP A 194 30.27 14.83 -5.28
N THR A 195 30.84 15.82 -5.91
CA THR A 195 32.30 15.91 -5.99
C THR A 195 32.76 16.33 -4.61
N VAL A 196 33.04 15.37 -3.75
CA VAL A 196 33.73 15.63 -2.48
C VAL A 196 35.15 16.06 -2.84
N TYR A 197 35.41 17.38 -2.78
CA TYR A 197 36.77 17.89 -2.89
C TYR A 197 37.50 17.58 -1.60
N ILE A 198 38.20 16.46 -1.59
CA ILE A 198 39.18 16.17 -0.54
C ILE A 198 40.44 16.96 -0.92
N HIS A 199 40.67 18.09 -0.24
CA HIS A 199 41.96 18.78 -0.29
C HIS A 199 43.03 17.97 0.45
N THR A 200 43.59 16.98 -0.22
CA THR A 200 44.88 16.39 0.21
C THR A 200 46.00 17.09 -0.54
N ARG A 201 46.93 17.61 0.21
CA ARG A 201 48.17 18.28 -0.28
C ARG A 201 49.19 17.27 -0.80
N ASP A 202 48.79 16.18 -1.46
CA ASP A 202 49.72 15.27 -2.10
C ASP A 202 49.14 14.70 -3.41
N THR A 203 49.95 14.84 -4.43
CA THR A 203 49.69 14.50 -5.83
C THR A 203 49.58 13.01 -6.03
N LEU A 204 48.37 12.48 -6.03
CA LEU A 204 48.05 11.17 -6.64
C LEU A 204 46.71 11.26 -7.31
N CYS A 205 46.70 11.31 -8.66
CA CYS A 205 45.51 11.15 -9.46
C CYS A 205 45.04 9.72 -9.39
N ILE A 206 44.07 9.42 -8.52
CA ILE A 206 43.31 8.18 -8.56
C ILE A 206 41.95 8.52 -9.18
N ARG A 207 41.70 8.08 -10.39
CA ARG A 207 40.38 8.05 -11.01
C ARG A 207 39.65 6.81 -10.50
N ASP A 208 39.02 6.90 -9.34
CA ASP A 208 38.09 5.87 -8.90
C ASP A 208 36.66 6.38 -9.05
N THR A 209 35.96 5.82 -10.01
CA THR A 209 34.53 5.95 -10.11
C THR A 209 33.92 5.04 -9.03
N VAL A 210 33.68 5.58 -7.84
CA VAL A 210 32.95 4.85 -6.80
C VAL A 210 31.49 4.83 -7.17
N THR A 211 31.06 3.72 -7.74
CA THR A 211 29.66 3.43 -7.86
C THR A 211 29.16 3.05 -6.46
N VAL A 212 28.55 4.01 -5.75
CA VAL A 212 27.89 3.73 -4.47
C VAL A 212 26.63 2.93 -4.80
N ILE A 213 26.77 1.62 -4.85
CA ILE A 213 25.64 0.70 -4.76
C ILE A 213 25.12 0.87 -3.34
N ALA A 214 23.90 1.40 -3.20
CA ALA A 214 23.23 1.49 -1.90
C ALA A 214 23.34 0.11 -1.23
N PRO A 215 23.87 0.02 0.01
CA PRO A 215 24.09 -1.26 0.64
C PRO A 215 22.73 -1.96 0.76
N VAL A 216 22.58 -3.07 0.05
CA VAL A 216 21.50 -4.01 0.35
C VAL A 216 21.66 -4.32 1.84
N LYS A 217 20.69 -3.90 2.64
CA LYS A 217 20.68 -4.11 4.09
C LYS A 217 20.66 -5.61 4.33
N LYS A 218 21.85 -6.24 4.30
CA LYS A 218 22.03 -7.63 4.70
C LYS A 218 21.53 -7.69 6.13
N ARG A 219 20.55 -8.53 6.40
CA ARG A 219 20.08 -8.77 7.75
C ARG A 219 21.29 -9.24 8.55
N PRO A 220 21.65 -8.60 9.64
CA PRO A 220 22.76 -9.07 10.45
C PRO A 220 22.41 -10.48 10.92
N PHE A 221 23.34 -11.41 10.75
CA PHE A 221 23.25 -12.71 11.41
C PHE A 221 23.24 -12.40 12.92
N CYS A 222 22.15 -12.75 13.57
CA CYS A 222 21.99 -12.48 15.01
C CYS A 222 22.15 -13.78 15.78
N MET A 223 23.25 -13.87 16.52
CA MET A 223 23.54 -14.92 17.47
C MET A 223 23.87 -14.27 18.80
N ALA A 224 23.25 -14.73 19.85
CA ALA A 224 23.55 -14.33 21.21
C ALA A 224 24.02 -15.52 22.04
N VAL A 225 25.10 -15.34 22.77
CA VAL A 225 25.55 -16.28 23.81
C VAL A 225 25.14 -15.70 25.16
N LYS A 226 24.48 -16.49 25.98
CA LYS A 226 23.94 -16.10 27.28
C LYS A 226 24.47 -17.02 28.35
N THR A 227 24.73 -16.50 29.53
CA THR A 227 25.00 -17.26 30.75
C THR A 227 24.11 -16.73 31.86
N ASN A 228 23.80 -17.56 32.84
CA ASN A 228 23.00 -17.16 34.01
C ASN A 228 23.91 -16.94 35.21
N LEU A 229 24.14 -15.69 35.54
CA LEU A 229 25.02 -15.28 36.63
C LEU A 229 24.65 -15.88 37.99
N LEU A 230 23.38 -16.23 38.20
CA LEU A 230 22.90 -16.82 39.43
C LEU A 230 23.32 -18.31 39.54
N TYR A 231 23.35 -19.04 38.45
CA TYR A 231 23.85 -20.39 38.39
C TYR A 231 25.38 -20.43 38.43
N ASP A 232 26.03 -19.48 37.79
CA ASP A 232 27.50 -19.32 37.86
C ASP A 232 27.96 -19.07 39.30
N ALA A 233 27.18 -18.27 40.07
CA ALA A 233 27.49 -17.99 41.49
C ALA A 233 27.39 -19.25 42.41
N VAL A 234 26.61 -20.26 42.04
CA VAL A 234 26.51 -21.55 42.74
C VAL A 234 27.32 -22.68 42.07
N LEU A 235 28.29 -22.29 41.22
CA LEU A 235 29.21 -23.20 40.52
C LEU A 235 28.52 -24.21 39.57
N ILE A 236 27.36 -23.84 39.00
CA ILE A 236 26.70 -24.58 37.93
C ILE A 236 26.93 -23.81 36.63
N PRO A 237 27.92 -24.15 35.80
CA PRO A 237 28.08 -23.50 34.53
C PRO A 237 26.86 -23.71 33.62
N ASP A 238 26.29 -22.60 33.14
CA ASP A 238 25.17 -22.54 32.21
C ASP A 238 25.56 -21.75 30.99
N ILE A 239 25.45 -22.36 29.82
CA ILE A 239 25.71 -21.69 28.53
C ILE A 239 24.47 -21.86 27.63
N GLY A 240 23.88 -20.73 27.25
CA GLY A 240 22.80 -20.66 26.28
C GLY A 240 23.25 -20.04 24.97
N VAL A 241 22.80 -20.59 23.88
CA VAL A 241 22.99 -20.03 22.54
C VAL A 241 21.64 -19.78 21.91
N GLU A 242 21.41 -18.56 21.41
CA GLU A 242 20.19 -18.16 20.76
C GLU A 242 20.48 -17.71 19.32
N PHE A 243 19.72 -18.25 18.38
CA PHE A 243 19.76 -17.91 16.96
C PHE A 243 18.47 -17.23 16.53
N CYS A 244 18.56 -16.04 15.94
CA CYS A 244 17.39 -15.34 15.38
C CYS A 244 17.05 -15.92 14.00
N LEU A 245 15.89 -16.55 13.86
CA LEU A 245 15.42 -17.16 12.62
C LEU A 245 14.56 -16.21 11.76
N GLY A 246 14.14 -15.05 12.28
CA GLY A 246 13.29 -14.11 11.56
C GLY A 246 13.01 -12.85 12.35
N LYS A 247 11.98 -12.11 11.92
CA LYS A 247 11.59 -10.87 12.59
C LYS A 247 11.08 -11.09 14.02
N ASN A 248 10.42 -12.23 14.31
CA ASN A 248 9.70 -12.49 15.55
C ASN A 248 9.98 -13.87 16.14
N TRP A 249 10.94 -14.64 15.60
CA TRP A 249 11.24 -15.98 16.04
C TRP A 249 12.72 -16.15 16.34
N SER A 250 13.04 -16.72 17.48
CA SER A 250 14.37 -17.18 17.82
C SER A 250 14.29 -18.60 18.37
N VAL A 251 15.37 -19.36 18.22
CA VAL A 251 15.55 -20.69 18.82
C VAL A 251 16.74 -20.58 19.76
N ALA A 252 16.53 -20.98 21.01
CA ALA A 252 17.56 -21.01 22.03
C ALA A 252 17.77 -22.44 22.54
N GLY A 253 19.01 -22.83 22.71
CA GLY A 253 19.41 -24.05 23.37
C GLY A 253 20.28 -23.71 24.58
N ASN A 254 19.94 -24.23 25.75
CA ASN A 254 20.72 -24.08 26.97
C ASN A 254 21.31 -25.42 27.37
N TRP A 255 22.57 -25.36 27.81
CA TRP A 255 23.26 -26.52 28.35
C TRP A 255 23.79 -26.16 29.73
N MET A 256 23.43 -27.00 30.74
CA MET A 256 23.83 -26.89 32.14
C MET A 256 24.56 -28.13 32.56
N TYR A 257 25.59 -28.01 33.39
CA TYR A 257 26.31 -29.10 33.96
C TYR A 257 26.47 -28.93 35.47
N ALA A 258 25.89 -29.86 36.27
CA ALA A 258 26.07 -29.92 37.71
C ALA A 258 26.97 -31.14 38.06
N TRP A 259 28.04 -30.93 38.75
CA TRP A 259 29.10 -31.93 39.05
C TRP A 259 28.97 -32.57 40.42
N TRP A 260 28.04 -32.13 41.26
CA TRP A 260 27.79 -32.78 42.53
C TRP A 260 26.70 -33.87 42.41
N LYS A 261 26.98 -35.03 43.01
CA LYS A 261 25.99 -36.08 43.21
C LYS A 261 25.29 -35.82 44.53
N SER A 262 23.96 -35.79 44.54
CA SER A 262 23.16 -35.90 45.76
C SER A 262 23.08 -37.37 46.13
N ASP A 263 23.90 -37.82 47.05
CA ASP A 263 23.72 -39.12 47.65
C ASP A 263 22.48 -39.06 48.56
N ARG A 264 21.46 -39.84 48.21
CA ARG A 264 20.37 -40.23 49.09
C ARG A 264 20.63 -41.60 49.60
#